data_e214fc16c6dbc10e156912bf0cedd300
#
_entry.id   e214fc16c6dbc10e156912bf0cedd300
#
_cell.length_a   1.000
_cell.length_b   1.000
_cell.length_c   1.000
_cell.angle_alpha   90.00
_cell.angle_beta   90.00
_cell.angle_gamma   90.00
#
_symmetry.space_group_name_H-M   'P 1'
#
loop_
_entity.id
_entity.type
_entity.pdbx_description
1 polymer ?
#
loop_
_entity_poly.entity_id
_entity_poly.type
_entity_poly.pdbx_seq_one_letter_code
_entity_poly.pdbx_strand_id
1 'polypeptide(L)'
;GFYKGIPAGCALGDNQASFYCIMDKPEEQININVGTGSQVVIFDERCIYNEKIDVRPFFKKGKLYVGASVNGGKTYERLASFFEETVYEFTGMKINAFEKMNIIGSQNTRSTLVINPCLYGSRGRMDEYGKIENLTPENFHPSDFIRAYVRGMAEELYQLYMDFPEEIREGRREIVASGNGIRKNRLMAEAVAERFHMKLHFIDIEEEAAAGAAKAALDRYAKLT
;
A
#
# COMPACT_ATOMS: atom_id res chain seq x y z
N GLY A 1 -10.98 -19.83 24.48
CA GLY A 1 -10.78 -21.16 25.07
C GLY A 1 -9.31 -21.50 25.25
N PHE A 2 -9.07 -22.80 25.54
CA PHE A 2 -7.71 -23.32 25.72
C PHE A 2 -7.53 -24.57 24.87
N TYR A 3 -6.36 -24.72 24.28
CA TYR A 3 -5.92 -25.95 23.65
C TYR A 3 -4.61 -26.41 24.28
N LYS A 4 -4.61 -27.57 24.93
CA LYS A 4 -3.45 -28.11 25.66
C LYS A 4 -2.81 -27.10 26.65
N GLY A 5 -3.63 -26.33 27.36
CA GLY A 5 -3.17 -25.31 28.31
C GLY A 5 -2.73 -23.98 27.66
N ILE A 6 -2.76 -23.87 26.34
CA ILE A 6 -2.42 -22.64 25.62
C ILE A 6 -3.71 -21.87 25.32
N PRO A 7 -3.76 -20.55 25.59
CA PRO A 7 -4.89 -19.71 25.20
C PRO A 7 -5.17 -19.77 23.71
N ALA A 8 -6.40 -20.08 23.33
CA ALA A 8 -6.83 -20.08 21.92
C ALA A 8 -7.93 -19.01 21.72
N GLY A 9 -7.65 -18.05 20.87
CA GLY A 9 -8.59 -17.00 20.46
C GLY A 9 -9.53 -17.44 19.33
N CYS A 10 -10.37 -16.53 18.86
CA CYS A 10 -11.11 -16.71 17.62
C CYS A 10 -10.17 -16.49 16.42
N ALA A 11 -10.52 -17.08 15.28
CA ALA A 11 -9.83 -16.80 14.04
C ALA A 11 -9.96 -15.30 13.65
N LEU A 12 -8.88 -14.71 13.22
CA LEU A 12 -8.82 -13.38 12.64
C LEU A 12 -8.41 -13.50 11.16
N GLY A 13 -8.97 -12.65 10.31
CA GLY A 13 -8.40 -12.47 8.97
C GLY A 13 -6.98 -11.88 9.06
N ASP A 14 -6.13 -12.23 8.11
CA ASP A 14 -4.75 -11.76 8.03
C ASP A 14 -4.65 -10.22 8.08
N ASN A 15 -5.49 -9.53 7.35
CA ASN A 15 -5.58 -8.08 7.33
C ASN A 15 -5.93 -7.47 8.71
N GLN A 16 -6.93 -8.04 9.40
CA GLN A 16 -7.30 -7.59 10.74
C GLN A 16 -6.17 -7.84 11.74
N ALA A 17 -5.50 -8.99 11.62
CA ALA A 17 -4.38 -9.34 12.48
C ALA A 17 -3.19 -8.40 12.25
N SER A 18 -2.78 -8.18 11.00
CA SER A 18 -1.71 -7.25 10.64
C SER A 18 -2.01 -5.85 11.15
N PHE A 19 -3.22 -5.33 10.87
CA PHE A 19 -3.63 -4.02 11.34
C PHE A 19 -3.54 -3.90 12.87
N TYR A 20 -4.02 -4.92 13.61
CA TYR A 20 -3.94 -4.94 15.08
C TYR A 20 -2.51 -4.96 15.61
N CYS A 21 -1.60 -5.57 14.85
CA CYS A 21 -0.20 -5.62 15.22
C CYS A 21 0.50 -4.27 15.11
N ILE A 22 0.27 -3.58 13.99
CA ILE A 22 1.08 -2.42 13.58
C ILE A 22 0.52 -1.07 14.03
N MET A 23 -0.77 -1.00 14.36
CA MET A 23 -1.41 0.27 14.72
C MET A 23 -1.37 0.50 16.24
N ASP A 24 -0.77 1.58 16.66
CA ASP A 24 -0.73 2.04 18.06
C ASP A 24 -1.75 3.17 18.34
N LYS A 25 -2.03 4.00 17.33
CA LYS A 25 -3.01 5.10 17.36
C LYS A 25 -3.97 5.00 16.19
N PRO A 26 -4.84 3.98 16.17
CA PRO A 26 -5.66 3.69 14.99
C PRO A 26 -6.62 4.82 14.59
N GLU A 27 -6.93 5.76 15.49
CA GLU A 27 -7.75 6.95 15.21
C GLU A 27 -6.99 8.08 14.50
N GLU A 28 -5.66 8.13 14.60
CA GLU A 28 -4.82 9.14 13.94
C GLU A 28 -4.06 8.60 12.72
N GLN A 29 -3.98 7.28 12.60
CA GLN A 29 -3.16 6.60 11.63
C GLN A 29 -3.98 5.95 10.53
N ILE A 30 -3.38 5.85 9.35
CA ILE A 30 -3.85 4.98 8.26
C ILE A 30 -2.79 3.92 7.98
N ASN A 31 -3.20 2.73 7.62
CA ASN A 31 -2.26 1.72 7.11
C ASN A 31 -2.27 1.73 5.59
N ILE A 32 -1.10 1.81 4.99
CA ILE A 32 -0.88 1.59 3.56
C ILE A 32 -0.03 0.35 3.39
N ASN A 33 -0.62 -0.67 2.80
CA ASN A 33 0.07 -1.92 2.48
C ASN A 33 0.30 -2.01 0.97
N VAL A 34 1.56 -2.23 0.56
CA VAL A 34 1.92 -2.52 -0.83
C VAL A 34 2.66 -3.85 -0.88
N GLY A 35 1.90 -4.89 -1.16
CA GLY A 35 2.38 -6.22 -1.51
C GLY A 35 2.29 -6.44 -3.01
N THR A 36 1.82 -7.60 -3.46
CA THR A 36 1.51 -7.89 -4.88
C THR A 36 0.44 -6.93 -5.42
N GLY A 37 -0.65 -6.74 -4.68
CA GLY A 37 -1.59 -5.62 -4.81
C GLY A 37 -1.31 -4.54 -3.78
N SER A 38 -2.23 -3.58 -3.63
CA SER A 38 -2.11 -2.52 -2.63
C SER A 38 -3.42 -2.23 -1.91
N GLN A 39 -3.34 -1.67 -0.70
CA GLN A 39 -4.50 -1.37 0.13
C GLN A 39 -4.26 -0.13 0.97
N VAL A 40 -5.34 0.59 1.23
CA VAL A 40 -5.44 1.60 2.28
C VAL A 40 -6.45 1.13 3.30
N VAL A 41 -6.10 1.14 4.57
CA VAL A 41 -6.96 0.65 5.67
C VAL A 41 -7.06 1.71 6.76
N ILE A 42 -8.28 1.98 7.19
CA ILE A 42 -8.59 2.90 8.29
C ILE A 42 -9.47 2.18 9.30
N PHE A 43 -9.23 2.43 10.58
CA PHE A 43 -10.12 2.03 11.66
C PHE A 43 -11.08 3.16 12.02
N ASP A 44 -12.34 2.82 12.28
CA ASP A 44 -13.29 3.74 12.91
C ASP A 44 -14.35 2.96 13.69
N GLU A 45 -14.89 3.55 14.76
CA GLU A 45 -15.95 2.94 15.57
C GLU A 45 -17.32 3.08 14.90
N ARG A 46 -17.51 4.11 14.07
CA ARG A 46 -18.74 4.33 13.30
C ARG A 46 -18.91 3.23 12.25
N CYS A 47 -20.13 3.04 11.80
CA CYS A 47 -20.46 2.12 10.71
C CYS A 47 -21.12 2.92 9.59
N ILE A 48 -20.30 3.46 8.68
CA ILE A 48 -20.76 4.21 7.51
C ILE A 48 -20.57 3.32 6.29
N TYR A 49 -21.66 3.03 5.59
CA TYR A 49 -21.64 2.22 4.39
C TYR A 49 -21.22 3.05 3.17
N ASN A 50 -20.39 2.46 2.33
CA ASN A 50 -20.00 3.01 1.04
C ASN A 50 -19.76 1.86 0.05
N GLU A 51 -20.38 1.90 -1.11
CA GLU A 51 -20.31 0.83 -2.11
C GLU A 51 -18.90 0.62 -2.71
N LYS A 52 -18.02 1.63 -2.62
CA LYS A 52 -16.68 1.60 -3.20
C LYS A 52 -15.64 0.93 -2.32
N ILE A 53 -15.95 0.71 -1.04
CA ILE A 53 -14.99 0.22 -0.05
C ILE A 53 -15.55 -0.99 0.71
N ASP A 54 -14.65 -1.89 1.12
CA ASP A 54 -15.00 -2.98 2.02
C ASP A 54 -15.06 -2.47 3.46
N VAL A 55 -16.16 -2.77 4.17
CA VAL A 55 -16.30 -2.50 5.60
C VAL A 55 -16.28 -3.81 6.36
N ARG A 56 -15.23 -4.04 7.14
CA ARG A 56 -15.00 -5.30 7.85
C ARG A 56 -15.15 -5.14 9.35
N PRO A 57 -15.80 -6.08 10.06
CA PRO A 57 -15.82 -6.06 11.51
C PRO A 57 -14.39 -6.07 12.09
N PHE A 58 -14.17 -5.27 13.14
CA PHE A 58 -12.90 -5.25 13.85
C PHE A 58 -13.13 -5.30 15.36
N PHE A 59 -12.96 -6.48 15.95
CA PHE A 59 -13.32 -6.79 17.33
C PHE A 59 -14.76 -6.36 17.68
N LYS A 60 -15.02 -6.04 18.96
CA LYS A 60 -16.37 -5.65 19.40
C LYS A 60 -16.74 -4.19 19.14
N LYS A 61 -15.77 -3.33 18.84
CA LYS A 61 -15.96 -1.89 18.95
C LYS A 61 -15.82 -1.11 17.63
N GLY A 62 -15.33 -1.72 16.56
CA GLY A 62 -15.04 -0.93 15.38
C GLY A 62 -15.12 -1.67 14.08
N LYS A 63 -14.79 -0.95 13.02
CA LYS A 63 -14.74 -1.40 11.64
C LYS A 63 -13.38 -1.06 11.03
N LEU A 64 -12.91 -1.91 10.13
CA LEU A 64 -11.86 -1.58 9.20
C LEU A 64 -12.50 -1.23 7.86
N TYR A 65 -12.17 -0.07 7.37
CA TYR A 65 -12.51 0.43 6.05
C TYR A 65 -11.34 0.13 5.15
N VAL A 66 -11.56 -0.61 4.07
CA VAL A 66 -10.50 -1.13 3.20
C VAL A 66 -10.77 -0.71 1.76
N GLY A 67 -9.93 0.17 1.24
CA GLY A 67 -9.78 0.44 -0.18
C GLY A 67 -8.66 -0.44 -0.72
N ALA A 68 -8.93 -1.23 -1.77
CA ALA A 68 -7.94 -2.18 -2.28
C ALA A 68 -7.83 -2.12 -3.79
N SER A 69 -6.58 -2.18 -4.28
CA SER A 69 -6.24 -2.27 -5.70
C SER A 69 -5.55 -3.59 -6.02
N VAL A 70 -5.76 -4.03 -7.25
CA VAL A 70 -5.00 -5.15 -7.84
C VAL A 70 -3.61 -4.69 -8.30
N ASN A 71 -3.38 -3.38 -8.43
CA ASN A 71 -2.10 -2.80 -8.77
C ASN A 71 -1.28 -2.57 -7.49
N GLY A 72 -0.04 -2.99 -7.49
CA GLY A 72 0.86 -2.89 -6.35
C GLY A 72 2.29 -3.20 -6.77
N GLY A 73 3.02 -3.95 -5.97
CA GLY A 73 4.41 -4.32 -6.26
C GLY A 73 4.59 -4.99 -7.62
N LYS A 74 3.64 -5.86 -8.03
CA LYS A 74 3.69 -6.50 -9.35
C LYS A 74 3.64 -5.50 -10.51
N THR A 75 3.00 -4.35 -10.33
CA THR A 75 2.96 -3.28 -11.34
C THR A 75 4.35 -2.65 -11.49
N TYR A 76 5.03 -2.40 -10.37
CA TYR A 76 6.41 -1.90 -10.38
C TYR A 76 7.41 -2.94 -10.92
N GLU A 77 7.22 -4.22 -10.58
CA GLU A 77 7.99 -5.34 -11.14
C GLU A 77 7.84 -5.41 -12.67
N ARG A 78 6.66 -5.13 -13.21
CA ARG A 78 6.44 -5.10 -14.65
C ARG A 78 7.22 -3.96 -15.33
N LEU A 79 7.32 -2.79 -14.69
CA LEU A 79 8.19 -1.71 -15.19
C LEU A 79 9.67 -2.12 -15.15
N ALA A 80 10.11 -2.80 -14.08
CA ALA A 80 11.47 -3.33 -14.01
C ALA A 80 11.74 -4.33 -15.14
N SER A 81 10.84 -5.27 -15.37
CA SER A 81 10.93 -6.22 -16.47
C SER A 81 11.00 -5.53 -17.84
N PHE A 82 10.26 -4.45 -18.05
CA PHE A 82 10.33 -3.69 -19.29
C PHE A 82 11.75 -3.14 -19.56
N PHE A 83 12.42 -2.61 -18.54
CA PHE A 83 13.80 -2.13 -18.69
C PHE A 83 14.79 -3.28 -18.85
N GLU A 84 14.60 -4.39 -18.15
CA GLU A 84 15.44 -5.58 -18.26
C GLU A 84 15.34 -6.21 -19.65
N GLU A 85 14.13 -6.40 -20.16
CA GLU A 85 13.85 -6.88 -21.51
C GLU A 85 14.47 -5.94 -22.56
N THR A 86 14.29 -4.61 -22.40
CA THR A 86 14.86 -3.63 -23.33
C THR A 86 16.38 -3.71 -23.41
N VAL A 87 17.07 -3.74 -22.26
CA VAL A 87 18.54 -3.85 -22.26
C VAL A 87 18.99 -5.17 -22.86
N TYR A 88 18.30 -6.27 -22.54
CA TYR A 88 18.64 -7.58 -23.06
C TYR A 88 18.51 -7.65 -24.59
N GLU A 89 17.41 -7.16 -25.14
CA GLU A 89 17.16 -7.16 -26.61
C GLU A 89 18.21 -6.34 -27.37
N PHE A 90 18.68 -5.22 -26.80
CA PHE A 90 19.67 -4.36 -27.47
C PHE A 90 21.12 -4.81 -27.27
N THR A 91 21.45 -5.47 -26.17
CA THR A 91 22.85 -5.70 -25.77
C THR A 91 23.20 -7.17 -25.48
N GLY A 92 22.20 -8.03 -25.29
CA GLY A 92 22.37 -9.40 -24.78
C GLY A 92 22.74 -9.46 -23.28
N MET A 93 22.83 -8.33 -22.59
CA MET A 93 23.21 -8.26 -21.17
C MET A 93 22.01 -8.36 -20.26
N LYS A 94 22.16 -9.09 -19.15
CA LYS A 94 21.16 -9.12 -18.07
C LYS A 94 21.51 -8.09 -17.00
N ILE A 95 20.51 -7.35 -16.54
CA ILE A 95 20.63 -6.37 -15.45
C ILE A 95 19.58 -6.67 -14.37
N ASN A 96 19.79 -6.17 -13.15
CA ASN A 96 18.74 -6.01 -12.15
C ASN A 96 18.23 -4.56 -12.23
N ALA A 97 17.10 -4.35 -12.89
CA ALA A 97 16.54 -3.02 -13.05
C ALA A 97 15.90 -2.50 -11.77
N PHE A 98 15.36 -3.37 -10.92
CA PHE A 98 14.63 -2.98 -9.71
C PHE A 98 15.48 -2.08 -8.77
N GLU A 99 16.71 -2.46 -8.49
CA GLU A 99 17.64 -1.68 -7.67
C GLU A 99 18.04 -0.36 -8.35
N LYS A 100 18.35 -0.44 -9.66
CA LYS A 100 18.76 0.74 -10.43
C LYS A 100 17.67 1.78 -10.57
N MET A 101 16.41 1.36 -10.69
CA MET A 101 15.27 2.25 -10.81
C MET A 101 15.13 3.19 -9.60
N ASN A 102 15.40 2.73 -8.37
CA ASN A 102 15.41 3.58 -7.19
C ASN A 102 16.44 4.71 -7.29
N ILE A 103 17.63 4.42 -7.84
CA ILE A 103 18.70 5.41 -8.01
C ILE A 103 18.34 6.38 -9.15
N ILE A 104 17.92 5.85 -10.30
CA ILE A 104 17.62 6.65 -11.49
C ILE A 104 16.41 7.56 -11.23
N GLY A 105 15.34 7.03 -10.67
CA GLY A 105 14.11 7.79 -10.38
C GLY A 105 14.28 8.87 -9.31
N SER A 106 15.32 8.81 -8.46
CA SER A 106 15.62 9.86 -7.50
C SER A 106 16.29 11.10 -8.12
N GLN A 107 16.83 10.99 -9.33
CA GLN A 107 17.58 12.07 -9.98
C GLN A 107 16.71 13.22 -10.49
N ASN A 108 15.44 12.95 -10.82
CA ASN A 108 14.52 13.97 -11.34
C ASN A 108 13.24 14.05 -10.51
N THR A 109 13.08 15.15 -9.78
CA THR A 109 11.92 15.41 -8.91
C THR A 109 10.87 16.31 -9.55
N ARG A 110 11.16 16.95 -10.71
CA ARG A 110 10.32 17.98 -11.32
C ARG A 110 9.61 17.56 -12.61
N SER A 111 9.55 16.27 -12.90
CA SER A 111 8.87 15.78 -14.09
C SER A 111 7.38 16.15 -14.10
N THR A 112 6.91 16.66 -15.24
CA THR A 112 5.48 16.92 -15.52
C THR A 112 4.79 15.72 -16.15
N LEU A 113 5.53 14.65 -16.43
CA LEU A 113 4.98 13.40 -16.95
C LEU A 113 4.00 12.78 -15.96
N VAL A 114 2.84 12.40 -16.48
CA VAL A 114 1.80 11.70 -15.69
C VAL A 114 1.64 10.29 -16.24
N ILE A 115 1.74 9.31 -15.35
CA ILE A 115 1.49 7.90 -15.70
C ILE A 115 0.44 7.35 -14.74
N ASN A 116 -0.66 6.86 -15.30
CA ASN A 116 -1.58 6.00 -14.57
C ASN A 116 -1.14 4.54 -14.81
N PRO A 117 -0.56 3.83 -13.82
CA PRO A 117 0.00 2.50 -14.02
C PRO A 117 -1.03 1.38 -13.81
N CYS A 118 -2.30 1.62 -14.15
CA CYS A 118 -3.40 0.66 -14.00
C CYS A 118 -3.30 -0.47 -15.04
N LEU A 119 -2.24 -1.31 -14.93
CA LEU A 119 -1.96 -2.38 -15.90
C LEU A 119 -2.90 -3.57 -15.77
N TYR A 120 -3.49 -3.78 -14.61
CA TYR A 120 -4.32 -4.94 -14.29
C TYR A 120 -5.79 -4.58 -14.07
N GLY A 121 -6.21 -3.42 -14.57
CA GLY A 121 -7.52 -2.86 -14.31
C GLY A 121 -7.69 -2.35 -12.87
N SER A 122 -8.84 -1.80 -12.55
CA SER A 122 -9.22 -1.44 -11.20
C SER A 122 -10.42 -2.26 -10.73
N ARG A 123 -10.59 -2.39 -9.41
CA ARG A 123 -11.75 -3.10 -8.86
C ARG A 123 -13.04 -2.42 -9.32
N GLY A 124 -13.92 -3.21 -9.95
CA GLY A 124 -15.19 -2.71 -10.51
C GLY A 124 -15.10 -2.10 -11.91
N ARG A 125 -13.87 -1.88 -12.44
CA ARG A 125 -13.62 -1.33 -13.79
C ARG A 125 -12.44 -2.06 -14.43
N MET A 126 -12.65 -3.29 -14.84
CA MET A 126 -11.61 -4.15 -15.43
C MET A 126 -11.21 -3.73 -16.85
N ASP A 127 -11.94 -2.81 -17.46
CA ASP A 127 -11.69 -2.18 -18.77
C ASP A 127 -10.86 -0.88 -18.67
N GLU A 128 -10.49 -0.48 -17.47
CA GLU A 128 -9.60 0.66 -17.24
C GLU A 128 -8.14 0.25 -17.38
N TYR A 129 -7.42 0.91 -18.30
CA TYR A 129 -6.04 0.61 -18.62
C TYR A 129 -5.11 1.76 -18.24
N GLY A 130 -3.82 1.45 -18.14
CA GLY A 130 -2.78 2.43 -17.91
C GLY A 130 -2.72 3.50 -19.00
N LYS A 131 -2.33 4.73 -18.61
CA LYS A 131 -2.22 5.88 -19.51
C LYS A 131 -0.92 6.64 -19.26
N ILE A 132 -0.41 7.26 -20.31
CA ILE A 132 0.71 8.21 -20.24
C ILE A 132 0.21 9.52 -20.80
N GLU A 133 0.38 10.58 -20.02
CA GLU A 133 -0.09 11.94 -20.39
C GLU A 133 1.05 12.97 -20.20
N ASN A 134 0.94 14.09 -20.89
CA ASN A 134 1.92 15.19 -20.84
C ASN A 134 3.35 14.79 -21.28
N LEU A 135 3.47 13.84 -22.20
CA LEU A 135 4.75 13.42 -22.75
C LEU A 135 5.31 14.51 -23.66
N THR A 136 6.55 14.93 -23.40
CA THR A 136 7.30 15.92 -24.18
C THR A 136 8.74 15.45 -24.41
N PRO A 137 9.50 16.04 -25.36
CA PRO A 137 10.92 15.70 -25.53
C PRO A 137 11.76 15.88 -24.25
N GLU A 138 11.40 16.85 -23.41
CA GLU A 138 12.14 17.21 -22.20
C GLU A 138 11.93 16.24 -21.04
N ASN A 139 10.83 15.48 -21.05
CA ASN A 139 10.50 14.51 -20.01
C ASN A 139 10.49 13.04 -20.50
N PHE A 140 10.93 12.81 -21.75
CA PHE A 140 11.03 11.46 -22.31
C PHE A 140 12.33 10.78 -21.91
N HIS A 141 12.57 10.66 -20.62
CA HIS A 141 13.77 10.05 -20.03
C HIS A 141 13.40 8.93 -19.05
N PRO A 142 14.25 7.91 -18.90
CA PRO A 142 14.00 6.82 -17.95
C PRO A 142 13.72 7.28 -16.52
N SER A 143 14.41 8.33 -16.06
CA SER A 143 14.20 8.92 -14.73
C SER A 143 12.79 9.48 -14.55
N ASP A 144 12.28 10.17 -15.57
CA ASP A 144 10.93 10.73 -15.58
C ASP A 144 9.87 9.63 -15.58
N PHE A 145 10.06 8.62 -16.41
CA PHE A 145 9.16 7.46 -16.47
C PHE A 145 9.07 6.74 -15.12
N ILE A 146 10.20 6.43 -14.50
CA ILE A 146 10.24 5.76 -13.21
C ILE A 146 9.54 6.62 -12.15
N ARG A 147 9.85 7.91 -12.07
CA ARG A 147 9.26 8.82 -11.10
C ARG A 147 7.76 9.01 -11.31
N ALA A 148 7.33 9.25 -12.54
CA ALA A 148 5.92 9.39 -12.88
C ALA A 148 5.12 8.12 -12.59
N TYR A 149 5.72 6.96 -12.85
CA TYR A 149 5.10 5.67 -12.57
C TYR A 149 4.84 5.46 -11.08
N VAL A 150 5.82 5.75 -10.24
CA VAL A 150 5.68 5.64 -8.78
C VAL A 150 4.69 6.66 -8.24
N ARG A 151 4.69 7.89 -8.76
CA ARG A 151 3.68 8.91 -8.44
C ARG A 151 2.28 8.46 -8.82
N GLY A 152 2.12 7.80 -9.96
CA GLY A 152 0.83 7.24 -10.37
C GLY A 152 0.33 6.13 -9.45
N MET A 153 1.24 5.28 -8.95
CA MET A 153 0.89 4.27 -7.93
C MET A 153 0.46 4.94 -6.61
N ALA A 154 1.16 6.00 -6.19
CA ALA A 154 0.78 6.77 -5.00
C ALA A 154 -0.57 7.50 -5.18
N GLU A 155 -0.84 8.02 -6.39
CA GLU A 155 -2.12 8.63 -6.75
C GLU A 155 -3.27 7.62 -6.65
N GLU A 156 -3.11 6.40 -7.16
CA GLU A 156 -4.13 5.35 -7.04
C GLU A 156 -4.47 5.07 -5.57
N LEU A 157 -3.46 4.93 -4.71
CA LEU A 157 -3.67 4.76 -3.26
C LEU A 157 -4.39 5.95 -2.65
N TYR A 158 -4.06 7.16 -3.07
CA TYR A 158 -4.72 8.37 -2.59
C TYR A 158 -6.18 8.44 -3.05
N GLN A 159 -6.50 8.01 -4.26
CA GLN A 159 -7.89 7.93 -4.73
C GLN A 159 -8.70 6.90 -3.93
N LEU A 160 -8.11 5.76 -3.58
CA LEU A 160 -8.74 4.80 -2.65
C LEU A 160 -9.00 5.42 -1.27
N TYR A 161 -8.07 6.25 -0.78
CA TYR A 161 -8.25 6.99 0.47
C TYR A 161 -9.39 8.03 0.36
N MET A 162 -9.49 8.72 -0.77
CA MET A 162 -10.54 9.72 -1.01
C MET A 162 -11.93 9.10 -1.20
N ASP A 163 -12.02 7.82 -1.53
CA ASP A 163 -13.28 7.08 -1.57
C ASP A 163 -13.86 6.79 -0.18
N PHE A 164 -13.07 6.91 0.89
CA PHE A 164 -13.59 6.83 2.27
C PHE A 164 -14.43 8.06 2.60
N PRO A 165 -15.52 7.91 3.39
CA PRO A 165 -16.28 9.03 3.90
C PRO A 165 -15.39 10.07 4.60
N GLU A 166 -15.71 11.34 4.43
CA GLU A 166 -14.91 12.44 4.98
C GLU A 166 -14.74 12.34 6.49
N GLU A 167 -15.81 11.97 7.18
CA GLU A 167 -15.84 11.81 8.63
C GLU A 167 -14.86 10.75 9.12
N ILE A 168 -14.58 9.72 8.30
CA ILE A 168 -13.62 8.64 8.62
C ILE A 168 -12.18 9.08 8.34
N ARG A 169 -11.97 9.96 7.36
CA ARG A 169 -10.67 10.53 7.00
C ARG A 169 -10.21 11.62 7.97
N GLU A 170 -11.14 12.25 8.65
CA GLU A 170 -10.87 13.33 9.59
C GLU A 170 -9.92 12.89 10.71
N GLY A 171 -8.97 13.76 11.08
CA GLY A 171 -8.01 13.49 12.14
C GLY A 171 -6.84 12.59 11.77
N ARG A 172 -6.78 12.02 10.55
CA ARG A 172 -5.66 11.19 10.08
C ARG A 172 -4.45 12.05 9.76
N ARG A 173 -3.28 11.68 10.31
CA ARG A 173 -2.05 12.50 10.26
C ARG A 173 -0.80 11.72 9.90
N GLU A 174 -0.85 10.38 10.06
CA GLU A 174 0.31 9.52 9.92
C GLU A 174 -0.02 8.28 9.09
N ILE A 175 0.96 7.83 8.34
CA ILE A 175 0.91 6.58 7.57
C ILE A 175 1.80 5.55 8.25
N VAL A 176 1.23 4.41 8.59
CA VAL A 176 1.97 3.20 8.91
C VAL A 176 2.06 2.37 7.64
N ALA A 177 3.24 2.29 7.06
CA ALA A 177 3.45 1.56 5.82
C ALA A 177 3.87 0.11 6.07
N SER A 178 3.31 -0.81 5.31
CA SER A 178 3.58 -2.24 5.38
C SER A 178 3.68 -2.88 3.99
N GLY A 179 4.22 -4.09 3.92
CA GLY A 179 4.43 -4.83 2.68
C GLY A 179 5.74 -4.52 1.97
N ASN A 180 6.27 -5.54 1.28
CA ASN A 180 7.59 -5.47 0.64
C ASN A 180 7.65 -4.48 -0.54
N GLY A 181 6.54 -4.22 -1.22
CA GLY A 181 6.49 -3.32 -2.37
C GLY A 181 6.77 -1.86 -2.02
N ILE A 182 6.48 -1.43 -0.78
CA ILE A 182 6.81 -0.08 -0.32
C ILE A 182 8.05 -0.08 0.57
N ARG A 183 8.26 -1.11 1.40
CA ARG A 183 9.44 -1.22 2.28
C ARG A 183 10.76 -1.26 1.51
N LYS A 184 10.80 -1.97 0.39
CA LYS A 184 11.98 -2.10 -0.48
C LYS A 184 12.08 -1.02 -1.56
N ASN A 185 11.09 -0.15 -1.67
CA ASN A 185 11.03 0.89 -2.68
C ASN A 185 10.95 2.28 -2.04
N ARG A 186 12.12 2.90 -1.86
CA ARG A 186 12.22 4.23 -1.27
C ARG A 186 11.42 5.28 -2.07
N LEU A 187 11.47 5.22 -3.40
CA LEU A 187 10.72 6.15 -4.25
C LEU A 187 9.21 6.06 -4.00
N MET A 188 8.70 4.83 -3.80
CA MET A 188 7.29 4.61 -3.48
C MET A 188 6.93 5.22 -2.12
N ALA A 189 7.75 5.01 -1.11
CA ALA A 189 7.52 5.58 0.20
C ALA A 189 7.52 7.11 0.18
N GLU A 190 8.49 7.72 -0.53
CA GLU A 190 8.56 9.18 -0.73
C GLU A 190 7.32 9.70 -1.49
N ALA A 191 6.91 9.05 -2.59
CA ALA A 191 5.77 9.46 -3.38
C ALA A 191 4.44 9.37 -2.60
N VAL A 192 4.27 8.33 -1.79
CA VAL A 192 3.11 8.18 -0.91
C VAL A 192 3.09 9.27 0.15
N ALA A 193 4.20 9.49 0.87
CA ALA A 193 4.27 10.54 1.89
C ALA A 193 4.00 11.94 1.31
N GLU A 194 4.57 12.22 0.13
CA GLU A 194 4.36 13.46 -0.62
C GLU A 194 2.90 13.65 -1.03
N ARG A 195 2.28 12.60 -1.61
CA ARG A 195 0.89 12.69 -2.12
C ARG A 195 -0.16 12.82 -1.03
N PHE A 196 0.04 12.14 0.10
CA PHE A 196 -0.87 12.20 1.24
C PHE A 196 -0.63 13.41 2.15
N HIS A 197 0.50 14.10 2.02
CA HIS A 197 0.96 15.15 2.94
C HIS A 197 1.01 14.67 4.40
N MET A 198 1.39 13.42 4.62
CA MET A 198 1.46 12.76 5.92
C MET A 198 2.86 12.20 6.17
N LYS A 199 3.24 12.12 7.45
CA LYS A 199 4.45 11.38 7.84
C LYS A 199 4.24 9.90 7.61
N LEU A 200 5.21 9.26 6.98
CA LEU A 200 5.22 7.82 6.74
C LEU A 200 6.32 7.18 7.59
N HIS A 201 5.96 6.11 8.28
CA HIS A 201 6.91 5.28 9.01
C HIS A 201 6.62 3.80 8.81
N PHE A 202 7.64 2.98 9.05
CA PHE A 202 7.56 1.53 9.00
C PHE A 202 7.66 0.98 10.42
N ILE A 203 6.95 -0.11 10.67
CA ILE A 203 7.14 -0.89 11.89
C ILE A 203 8.05 -2.07 11.57
N ASP A 204 9.01 -2.33 12.44
CA ASP A 204 9.99 -3.40 12.27
C ASP A 204 9.45 -4.73 12.79
N ILE A 205 8.44 -5.28 12.08
CA ILE A 205 7.85 -6.58 12.33
C ILE A 205 7.75 -7.30 10.99
N GLU A 206 8.38 -8.47 10.88
CA GLU A 206 8.42 -9.22 9.62
C GLU A 206 7.09 -9.97 9.34
N GLU A 207 6.52 -10.64 10.35
CA GLU A 207 5.32 -11.47 10.24
C GLU A 207 4.13 -10.80 10.96
N GLU A 208 3.69 -9.67 10.45
CA GLU A 208 2.69 -8.79 11.07
C GLU A 208 1.38 -9.52 11.40
N ALA A 209 0.89 -10.39 10.50
CA ALA A 209 -0.34 -11.13 10.70
C ALA A 209 -0.21 -12.17 11.84
N ALA A 210 0.89 -12.91 11.89
CA ALA A 210 1.16 -13.88 12.93
C ALA A 210 1.34 -13.20 14.29
N ALA A 211 2.12 -12.11 14.33
CA ALA A 211 2.34 -11.32 15.53
C ALA A 211 1.02 -10.70 16.05
N GLY A 212 0.18 -10.19 15.14
CA GLY A 212 -1.12 -9.64 15.49
C GLY A 212 -2.11 -10.67 16.03
N ALA A 213 -2.13 -11.86 15.45
CA ALA A 213 -2.95 -12.97 15.96
C ALA A 213 -2.50 -13.38 17.37
N ALA A 214 -1.18 -13.48 17.60
CA ALA A 214 -0.62 -13.77 18.92
C ALA A 214 -0.95 -12.67 19.94
N LYS A 215 -0.76 -11.39 19.59
CA LYS A 215 -1.12 -10.22 20.41
C LYS A 215 -2.60 -10.25 20.79
N ALA A 216 -3.49 -10.50 19.83
CA ALA A 216 -4.93 -10.56 20.08
C ALA A 216 -5.32 -11.70 21.05
N ALA A 217 -4.65 -12.86 20.97
CA ALA A 217 -4.87 -13.98 21.88
C ALA A 217 -4.38 -13.64 23.31
N LEU A 218 -3.19 -13.01 23.43
CA LEU A 218 -2.61 -12.60 24.72
C LEU A 218 -3.44 -11.51 25.41
N ASP A 219 -3.85 -10.48 24.68
CA ASP A 219 -4.67 -9.39 25.22
C ASP A 219 -6.04 -9.88 25.73
N ARG A 220 -6.56 -10.93 25.10
CA ARG A 220 -7.79 -11.58 25.57
C ARG A 220 -7.55 -12.39 26.82
N TYR A 221 -6.44 -13.11 26.90
CA TYR A 221 -6.07 -13.90 28.05
C TYR A 221 -5.84 -13.04 29.29
N ALA A 222 -5.09 -11.95 29.17
CA ALA A 222 -4.83 -11.00 30.24
C ALA A 222 -6.09 -10.34 30.84
N LYS A 223 -7.22 -10.34 30.09
CA LYS A 223 -8.53 -9.85 30.58
C LYS A 223 -9.38 -10.93 31.26
N LEU A 224 -8.94 -12.19 31.24
CA LEU A 224 -9.63 -13.32 31.84
C LEU A 224 -8.97 -13.81 33.15
N THR A 225 -7.73 -13.36 33.38
CA THR A 225 -6.96 -13.54 34.62
C THR A 225 -6.98 -12.28 35.45
#